data_95a7323cc1060dc5cd18ae9fbdbf2cdf
#
_entry.id   95a7323cc1060dc5cd18ae9fbdbf2cdf
#
_cell.length_a   1.000
_cell.length_b   1.000
_cell.length_c   1.000
_cell.angle_alpha   90.00
_cell.angle_beta   90.00
_cell.angle_gamma   90.00
#
_symmetry.space_group_name_H-M   'P 1'
#
loop_
_entity.id
_entity.type
_entity.pdbx_description
1 polymer ?
#
loop_
_entity_poly.entity_id
_entity_poly.type
_entity_poly.pdbx_seq_one_letter_code
_entity_poly.pdbx_strand_id
1 'polypeptide(L)'
;LQAVLFMATLETSDMTQLFAEGSSQGGALSYAVAALSDYPFTAIAPCVAFLGDFPDYFNIVSWPAETAKANKGSMTDEEMYAFLSYFDTKNLATRISAAVIACSGLQDGTCPPHTNLAPYNNLLTEDKVIYYYPEMGHEIPSDWNKKIMIFFKERMK
;
A
#
# COMPACT_ATOMS: atom_id res chain seq x y z
N LEU A 1 3.11 -4.72 -11.91
CA LEU A 1 3.34 -4.03 -13.20
C LEU A 1 2.94 -4.88 -14.40
N GLN A 2 3.30 -6.17 -14.47
CA GLN A 2 2.95 -7.05 -15.60
C GLN A 2 1.44 -7.10 -15.90
N ALA A 3 0.59 -7.11 -14.86
CA ALA A 3 -0.86 -7.08 -15.04
C ALA A 3 -1.32 -5.79 -15.74
N VAL A 4 -0.74 -4.64 -15.39
CA VAL A 4 -1.07 -3.35 -16.04
C VAL A 4 -0.64 -3.37 -17.50
N LEU A 5 0.56 -3.87 -17.80
CA LEU A 5 1.04 -4.02 -19.18
C LEU A 5 0.14 -4.97 -19.99
N PHE A 6 -0.30 -6.07 -19.38
CA PHE A 6 -1.25 -6.97 -20.02
C PHE A 6 -2.60 -6.29 -20.30
N MET A 7 -3.15 -5.56 -19.31
CA MET A 7 -4.39 -4.80 -19.51
C MET A 7 -4.28 -3.81 -20.67
N ALA A 8 -3.12 -3.16 -20.82
CA ALA A 8 -2.88 -2.22 -21.91
C ALA A 8 -2.92 -2.86 -23.32
N THR A 9 -2.83 -4.19 -23.42
CA THR A 9 -2.99 -4.92 -24.69
C THR A 9 -4.44 -5.27 -25.02
N LEU A 10 -5.38 -5.05 -24.09
CA LEU A 10 -6.79 -5.40 -24.28
C LEU A 10 -7.56 -4.20 -24.83
N GLU A 11 -8.24 -4.38 -25.95
CA GLU A 11 -9.08 -3.32 -26.58
C GLU A 11 -10.23 -2.84 -25.67
N THR A 12 -10.63 -3.66 -24.69
CA THR A 12 -11.70 -3.34 -23.74
C THR A 12 -11.22 -2.59 -22.51
N SER A 13 -9.93 -2.36 -22.36
CA SER A 13 -9.36 -1.67 -21.19
C SER A 13 -9.25 -0.18 -21.43
N ASP A 14 -9.85 0.62 -20.55
CA ASP A 14 -9.62 2.06 -20.53
C ASP A 14 -8.41 2.37 -19.64
N MET A 15 -7.25 2.54 -20.26
CA MET A 15 -6.00 2.84 -19.57
C MET A 15 -5.92 4.29 -19.05
N THR A 16 -6.93 5.12 -19.32
CA THR A 16 -7.01 6.50 -18.79
C THR A 16 -7.69 6.57 -17.43
N GLN A 17 -8.32 5.47 -16.99
CA GLN A 17 -9.08 5.38 -15.74
C GLN A 17 -8.70 4.09 -14.97
N LEU A 18 -7.49 4.04 -14.47
CA LEU A 18 -7.00 2.89 -13.69
C LEU A 18 -7.30 3.08 -12.20
N PHE A 19 -7.78 2.01 -11.60
CA PHE A 19 -8.03 1.91 -10.16
C PHE A 19 -7.34 0.67 -9.62
N ALA A 20 -6.81 0.75 -8.39
CA ALA A 20 -6.28 -0.42 -7.70
C ALA A 20 -6.82 -0.48 -6.26
N GLU A 21 -7.13 -1.68 -5.83
CA GLU A 21 -7.51 -1.95 -4.44
C GLU A 21 -6.79 -3.19 -3.92
N GLY A 22 -6.64 -3.27 -2.63
CA GLY A 22 -6.11 -4.45 -1.99
C GLY A 22 -5.92 -4.30 -0.49
N SER A 23 -5.85 -5.43 0.19
CA SER A 23 -5.64 -5.48 1.63
C SER A 23 -4.34 -6.19 1.98
N SER A 24 -3.73 -5.83 3.11
CA SER A 24 -2.48 -6.41 3.58
C SER A 24 -1.38 -6.29 2.53
N GLN A 25 -0.81 -7.38 2.04
CA GLN A 25 0.13 -7.38 0.92
C GLN A 25 -0.47 -6.72 -0.33
N GLY A 26 -1.77 -6.95 -0.61
CA GLY A 26 -2.48 -6.29 -1.72
C GLY A 26 -2.55 -4.77 -1.54
N GLY A 27 -2.68 -4.28 -0.31
CA GLY A 27 -2.61 -2.86 0.02
C GLY A 27 -1.24 -2.26 -0.30
N ALA A 28 -0.16 -2.95 0.05
CA ALA A 28 1.20 -2.57 -0.35
C ALA A 28 1.38 -2.56 -1.87
N LEU A 29 0.85 -3.59 -2.56
CA LEU A 29 0.92 -3.67 -4.01
C LEU A 29 0.12 -2.57 -4.70
N SER A 30 -0.99 -2.09 -4.09
CA SER A 30 -1.74 -0.92 -4.59
C SER A 30 -0.88 0.35 -4.57
N TYR A 31 -0.14 0.59 -3.49
CA TYR A 31 0.84 1.67 -3.42
C TYR A 31 1.95 1.50 -4.47
N ALA A 32 2.54 0.30 -4.53
CA ALA A 32 3.66 0.02 -5.41
C ALA A 32 3.29 0.16 -6.90
N VAL A 33 2.12 -0.34 -7.32
CA VAL A 33 1.71 -0.25 -8.73
C VAL A 33 1.42 1.20 -9.13
N ALA A 34 0.80 1.99 -8.26
CA ALA A 34 0.54 3.41 -8.52
C ALA A 34 1.83 4.26 -8.57
N ALA A 35 2.85 3.88 -7.78
CA ALA A 35 4.13 4.58 -7.74
C ALA A 35 5.07 4.24 -8.91
N LEU A 36 4.95 3.03 -9.48
CA LEU A 36 5.93 2.46 -10.39
C LEU A 36 5.40 2.20 -11.81
N SER A 37 4.10 2.39 -12.04
CA SER A 37 3.48 2.22 -13.36
C SER A 37 3.76 3.42 -14.25
N ASP A 38 4.00 3.18 -15.53
CA ASP A 38 4.02 4.21 -16.57
C ASP A 38 2.61 4.74 -16.90
N TYR A 39 1.57 4.00 -16.50
CA TYR A 39 0.17 4.41 -16.66
C TYR A 39 -0.33 5.05 -15.35
N PRO A 40 -0.90 6.26 -15.41
CA PRO A 40 -1.37 6.95 -14.22
C PRO A 40 -2.62 6.26 -13.65
N PHE A 41 -2.62 6.05 -12.33
CA PHE A 41 -3.80 5.60 -11.63
C PHE A 41 -4.68 6.80 -11.27
N THR A 42 -6.00 6.65 -11.44
CA THR A 42 -6.99 7.64 -11.02
C THR A 42 -7.15 7.63 -9.49
N ALA A 43 -7.30 6.45 -8.92
CA ALA A 43 -7.35 6.29 -7.47
C ALA A 43 -6.90 4.90 -7.02
N ILE A 44 -6.46 4.81 -5.75
CA ILE A 44 -6.10 3.54 -5.10
C ILE A 44 -6.76 3.43 -3.72
N ALA A 45 -6.99 2.18 -3.29
CA ALA A 45 -7.65 1.86 -2.02
C ALA A 45 -6.86 0.82 -1.20
N PRO A 46 -5.71 1.17 -0.61
CA PRO A 46 -4.97 0.28 0.28
C PRO A 46 -5.69 0.12 1.62
N CYS A 47 -5.92 -1.14 2.03
CA CYS A 47 -6.54 -1.51 3.29
C CYS A 47 -5.55 -2.29 4.16
N VAL A 48 -5.36 -1.91 5.42
CA VAL A 48 -4.44 -2.55 6.39
C VAL A 48 -3.10 -2.95 5.74
N ALA A 49 -2.49 -2.00 5.04
CA ALA A 49 -1.40 -2.26 4.12
C ALA A 49 -0.13 -2.78 4.83
N PHE A 50 0.52 -3.75 4.20
CA PHE A 50 1.81 -4.32 4.58
C PHE A 50 2.98 -3.52 3.96
N LEU A 51 4.22 -3.87 4.26
CA LEU A 51 5.46 -3.34 3.67
C LEU A 51 5.66 -1.82 3.80
N GLY A 52 5.27 -1.23 4.92
CA GLY A 52 5.54 0.18 5.22
C GLY A 52 6.47 0.33 6.42
N ASP A 53 7.51 1.17 6.27
CA ASP A 53 8.47 1.48 7.32
C ASP A 53 9.16 0.25 7.93
N PHE A 54 9.91 -0.48 7.12
CA PHE A 54 10.56 -1.72 7.54
C PHE A 54 11.38 -1.62 8.83
N PRO A 55 12.18 -0.56 9.07
CA PRO A 55 12.95 -0.46 10.29
C PRO A 55 12.06 -0.44 11.55
N ASP A 56 10.98 0.29 11.50
CA ASP A 56 10.05 0.42 12.62
C ASP A 56 9.17 -0.83 12.75
N TYR A 57 8.70 -1.35 11.62
CA TYR A 57 7.91 -2.57 11.55
C TYR A 57 8.64 -3.78 12.17
N PHE A 58 9.91 -3.94 11.87
CA PHE A 58 10.73 -5.05 12.38
C PHE A 58 11.05 -4.94 13.87
N ASN A 59 10.89 -3.78 14.48
CA ASN A 59 11.01 -3.61 15.93
C ASN A 59 9.76 -4.07 16.69
N ILE A 60 8.60 -4.19 15.99
CA ILE A 60 7.31 -4.46 16.62
C ILE A 60 6.80 -5.86 16.29
N VAL A 61 6.96 -6.30 15.03
CA VAL A 61 6.48 -7.60 14.56
C VAL A 61 7.66 -8.49 14.20
N SER A 62 7.90 -9.51 15.00
CA SER A 62 9.11 -10.34 14.92
C SER A 62 9.19 -11.21 13.66
N TRP A 63 8.07 -11.81 13.22
CA TRP A 63 8.10 -12.80 12.14
C TRP A 63 8.70 -12.32 10.82
N PRO A 64 8.38 -11.11 10.29
CA PRO A 64 9.01 -10.67 9.05
C PRO A 64 10.48 -10.28 9.28
N ALA A 65 10.82 -9.74 10.45
CA ALA A 65 12.19 -9.41 10.82
C ALA A 65 13.07 -10.67 10.90
N GLU A 66 12.58 -11.70 11.58
CA GLU A 66 13.30 -12.98 11.72
C GLU A 66 13.52 -13.62 10.34
N THR A 67 12.49 -13.63 9.48
CA THR A 67 12.60 -14.17 8.13
C THR A 67 13.61 -13.38 7.28
N ALA A 68 13.57 -12.06 7.32
CA ALA A 68 14.50 -11.21 6.58
C ALA A 68 15.94 -11.41 7.06
N LYS A 69 16.16 -11.41 8.38
CA LYS A 69 17.48 -11.64 8.99
C LYS A 69 18.02 -13.03 8.69
N ALA A 70 17.19 -14.07 8.71
CA ALA A 70 17.59 -15.43 8.38
C ALA A 70 18.00 -15.60 6.91
N ASN A 71 17.47 -14.78 6.00
CA ASN A 71 17.71 -14.87 4.56
C ASN A 71 18.64 -13.78 4.00
N LYS A 72 19.18 -12.90 4.84
CA LYS A 72 20.04 -11.79 4.37
C LYS A 72 21.44 -12.24 3.88
N GLY A 73 21.80 -13.50 4.07
CA GLY A 73 23.12 -14.02 3.69
C GLY A 73 24.25 -13.32 4.44
N SER A 74 25.23 -12.80 3.71
CA SER A 74 26.39 -12.09 4.29
C SER A 74 26.15 -10.58 4.51
N MET A 75 24.98 -10.05 4.17
CA MET A 75 24.66 -8.64 4.38
C MET A 75 24.64 -8.29 5.87
N THR A 76 25.13 -7.11 6.21
CA THR A 76 24.87 -6.48 7.51
C THR A 76 23.39 -6.12 7.64
N ASP A 77 22.92 -5.77 8.84
CA ASP A 77 21.55 -5.30 9.01
C ASP A 77 21.32 -3.97 8.27
N GLU A 78 22.32 -3.09 8.23
CA GLU A 78 22.25 -1.83 7.47
C GLU A 78 22.08 -2.06 5.97
N GLU A 79 22.86 -2.98 5.40
CA GLU A 79 22.76 -3.35 3.99
C GLU A 79 21.42 -4.00 3.67
N MET A 80 20.91 -4.85 4.57
CA MET A 80 19.57 -5.44 4.45
C MET A 80 18.48 -4.35 4.44
N TYR A 81 18.50 -3.39 5.36
CA TYR A 81 17.55 -2.31 5.38
C TYR A 81 17.67 -1.38 4.17
N ALA A 82 18.89 -1.10 3.72
CA ALA A 82 19.12 -0.36 2.49
C ALA A 82 18.49 -1.06 1.28
N PHE A 83 18.64 -2.39 1.18
CA PHE A 83 18.00 -3.20 0.14
C PHE A 83 16.47 -3.16 0.26
N LEU A 84 15.91 -3.39 1.45
CA LEU A 84 14.48 -3.37 1.70
C LEU A 84 13.84 -2.00 1.44
N SER A 85 14.60 -0.92 1.56
CA SER A 85 14.11 0.44 1.31
C SER A 85 13.56 0.65 -0.12
N TYR A 86 14.02 -0.13 -1.10
CA TYR A 86 13.49 -0.11 -2.47
C TYR A 86 12.07 -0.67 -2.58
N PHE A 87 11.66 -1.50 -1.63
CA PHE A 87 10.33 -2.13 -1.59
C PHE A 87 9.41 -1.48 -0.56
N ASP A 88 9.92 -0.56 0.23
CA ASP A 88 9.17 0.12 1.28
C ASP A 88 8.17 1.10 0.68
N THR A 89 6.89 0.85 0.93
CA THR A 89 5.79 1.68 0.44
C THR A 89 5.86 3.12 0.96
N LYS A 90 6.46 3.36 2.12
CA LYS A 90 6.75 4.69 2.66
C LYS A 90 7.61 5.51 1.70
N ASN A 91 8.64 4.88 1.11
CA ASN A 91 9.54 5.54 0.17
C ASN A 91 8.91 5.71 -1.23
N LEU A 92 8.05 4.78 -1.62
CA LEU A 92 7.35 4.83 -2.90
C LEU A 92 6.22 5.87 -2.90
N ALA A 93 5.62 6.15 -1.75
CA ALA A 93 4.42 6.99 -1.62
C ALA A 93 4.58 8.40 -2.21
N THR A 94 5.78 8.99 -2.14
CA THR A 94 6.06 10.33 -2.70
C THR A 94 5.93 10.41 -4.22
N ARG A 95 5.86 9.27 -4.91
CA ARG A 95 5.71 9.18 -6.37
C ARG A 95 4.26 9.04 -6.83
N ILE A 96 3.31 8.92 -5.88
CA ILE A 96 1.90 8.66 -6.16
C ILE A 96 1.17 9.98 -6.34
N SER A 97 0.59 10.17 -7.52
CA SER A 97 -0.31 11.29 -7.85
C SER A 97 -1.80 10.91 -7.79
N ALA A 98 -2.11 9.61 -7.71
CA ALA A 98 -3.47 9.10 -7.61
C ALA A 98 -4.17 9.60 -6.34
N ALA A 99 -5.51 9.70 -6.39
CA ALA A 99 -6.32 9.85 -5.19
C ALA A 99 -6.22 8.59 -4.31
N VAL A 100 -6.25 8.75 -2.98
CA VAL A 100 -6.05 7.63 -2.06
C VAL A 100 -7.14 7.57 -0.99
N ILE A 101 -7.83 6.44 -0.92
CA ILE A 101 -8.65 6.07 0.24
C ILE A 101 -7.97 4.92 0.98
N ALA A 102 -7.61 5.10 2.24
CA ALA A 102 -6.94 4.08 3.03
C ALA A 102 -7.73 3.72 4.29
N CYS A 103 -7.42 2.58 4.89
CA CYS A 103 -7.91 2.24 6.22
C CYS A 103 -6.87 1.54 7.09
N SER A 104 -7.03 1.69 8.40
CA SER A 104 -6.17 1.05 9.41
C SER A 104 -6.99 0.58 10.60
N GLY A 105 -6.84 -0.68 10.99
CA GLY A 105 -7.31 -1.19 12.27
C GLY A 105 -6.32 -0.79 13.37
N LEU A 106 -6.81 -0.14 14.43
CA LEU A 106 -5.91 0.35 15.49
C LEU A 106 -5.43 -0.75 16.46
N GLN A 107 -6.04 -1.95 16.39
CA GLN A 107 -5.62 -3.16 17.11
C GLN A 107 -4.86 -4.14 16.21
N ASP A 108 -4.39 -3.71 15.03
CA ASP A 108 -3.70 -4.57 14.08
C ASP A 108 -2.30 -4.93 14.59
N GLY A 109 -2.13 -6.19 14.99
CA GLY A 109 -0.86 -6.75 15.45
C GLY A 109 -0.01 -7.36 14.32
N THR A 110 -0.57 -7.48 13.11
CA THR A 110 0.12 -8.02 11.93
C THR A 110 0.75 -6.89 11.10
N CYS A 111 -0.05 -5.87 10.78
CA CYS A 111 0.40 -4.64 10.15
C CYS A 111 0.08 -3.46 11.09
N PRO A 112 0.90 -3.20 12.10
CA PRO A 112 0.61 -2.18 13.10
C PRO A 112 0.26 -0.82 12.49
N PRO A 113 -0.62 -0.03 13.14
CA PRO A 113 -1.13 1.22 12.57
C PRO A 113 -0.07 2.15 12.02
N HIS A 114 1.05 2.31 12.72
CA HIS A 114 2.12 3.22 12.29
C HIS A 114 2.74 2.79 10.94
N THR A 115 2.84 1.48 10.64
CA THR A 115 3.35 0.99 9.35
C THR A 115 2.37 1.22 8.21
N ASN A 116 1.06 1.23 8.50
CA ASN A 116 0.02 1.64 7.56
C ASN A 116 0.05 3.15 7.31
N LEU A 117 0.31 3.92 8.37
CA LEU A 117 0.30 5.37 8.33
C LEU A 117 1.55 5.95 7.65
N ALA A 118 2.68 5.25 7.72
CA ALA A 118 3.92 5.74 7.15
C ALA A 118 3.80 6.04 5.64
N PRO A 119 3.32 5.13 4.77
CA PRO A 119 3.11 5.47 3.36
C PRO A 119 2.03 6.54 3.18
N TYR A 120 0.91 6.48 3.92
CA TYR A 120 -0.16 7.47 3.80
C TYR A 120 0.32 8.89 4.13
N ASN A 121 1.12 9.05 5.17
CA ASN A 121 1.66 10.35 5.58
C ASN A 121 2.66 10.92 4.57
N ASN A 122 3.35 10.05 3.82
CA ASN A 122 4.30 10.44 2.79
C ASN A 122 3.69 10.71 1.41
N LEU A 123 2.38 10.50 1.23
CA LEU A 123 1.69 10.87 0.00
C LEU A 123 1.72 12.39 -0.20
N LEU A 124 2.12 12.83 -1.38
CA LEU A 124 2.11 14.25 -1.77
C LEU A 124 0.75 14.70 -2.32
N THR A 125 -0.10 13.79 -2.77
CA THR A 125 -1.46 14.12 -3.20
C THR A 125 -2.28 14.67 -2.03
N GLU A 126 -3.06 15.72 -2.28
CA GLU A 126 -4.01 16.29 -1.30
C GLU A 126 -5.35 15.53 -1.33
N ASP A 127 -5.68 14.86 -2.44
CA ASP A 127 -6.88 14.04 -2.57
C ASP A 127 -6.67 12.68 -1.88
N LYS A 128 -6.66 12.71 -0.56
CA LYS A 128 -6.46 11.51 0.27
C LYS A 128 -7.31 11.54 1.53
N VAL A 129 -7.84 10.36 1.89
CA VAL A 129 -8.59 10.14 3.13
C VAL A 129 -8.20 8.80 3.75
N ILE A 130 -8.13 8.76 5.09
CA ILE A 130 -7.91 7.51 5.83
C ILE A 130 -9.00 7.32 6.87
N TYR A 131 -9.48 6.09 6.98
CA TYR A 131 -10.45 5.65 7.98
C TYR A 131 -9.77 4.82 9.05
N TYR A 132 -9.96 5.20 10.30
CA TYR A 132 -9.48 4.47 11.46
C TYR A 132 -10.59 3.62 12.05
N TYR A 133 -10.26 2.38 12.39
CA TYR A 133 -11.16 1.43 13.03
C TYR A 133 -10.58 1.02 14.40
N PRO A 134 -10.95 1.72 15.50
CA PRO A 134 -10.27 1.57 16.78
C PRO A 134 -10.34 0.17 17.39
N GLU A 135 -11.42 -0.57 17.12
CA GLU A 135 -11.67 -1.91 17.69
C GLU A 135 -11.26 -3.05 16.75
N MET A 136 -10.73 -2.73 15.54
CA MET A 136 -10.39 -3.75 14.55
C MET A 136 -8.91 -4.07 14.54
N GLY A 137 -8.61 -5.34 14.31
CA GLY A 137 -7.27 -5.86 14.06
C GLY A 137 -6.92 -5.91 12.57
N HIS A 138 -6.26 -7.00 12.15
CA HIS A 138 -5.86 -7.23 10.76
C HIS A 138 -7.02 -7.82 9.95
N GLU A 139 -8.02 -7.02 9.68
CA GLU A 139 -9.23 -7.45 8.99
C GLU A 139 -9.78 -6.34 8.07
N ILE A 140 -10.59 -6.74 7.09
CA ILE A 140 -11.23 -5.80 6.17
C ILE A 140 -12.55 -5.35 6.78
N PRO A 141 -12.75 -4.02 7.01
CA PRO A 141 -14.00 -3.52 7.55
C PRO A 141 -15.20 -3.86 6.67
N SER A 142 -16.34 -4.21 7.27
CA SER A 142 -17.54 -4.63 6.54
C SER A 142 -18.12 -3.55 5.61
N ASP A 143 -17.86 -2.28 5.90
CA ASP A 143 -18.30 -1.13 5.10
C ASP A 143 -17.25 -0.68 4.07
N TRP A 144 -16.07 -1.32 4.04
CA TRP A 144 -14.92 -0.89 3.24
C TRP A 144 -15.22 -0.88 1.73
N ASN A 145 -15.79 -1.96 1.20
CA ASN A 145 -16.14 -2.04 -0.22
C ASN A 145 -17.11 -0.92 -0.64
N LYS A 146 -18.07 -0.57 0.23
CA LYS A 146 -18.99 0.54 -0.03
C LYS A 146 -18.25 1.88 -0.11
N LYS A 147 -17.31 2.12 0.80
CA LYS A 147 -16.48 3.33 0.81
C LYS A 147 -15.63 3.44 -0.46
N ILE A 148 -14.96 2.35 -0.85
CA ILE A 148 -14.16 2.28 -2.09
C ILE A 148 -15.03 2.63 -3.30
N MET A 149 -16.20 1.99 -3.43
CA MET A 149 -17.07 2.19 -4.58
C MET A 149 -17.57 3.63 -4.69
N ILE A 150 -17.86 4.28 -3.58
CA ILE A 150 -18.24 5.70 -3.57
C ILE A 150 -17.04 6.55 -4.01
N PHE A 151 -15.88 6.34 -3.37
CA PHE A 151 -14.67 7.11 -3.64
C PHE A 151 -14.22 7.00 -5.09
N PHE A 152 -14.25 5.79 -5.66
CA PHE A 152 -13.87 5.56 -7.05
C PHE A 152 -14.87 6.18 -8.03
N LYS A 153 -16.19 6.01 -7.79
CA LYS A 153 -17.24 6.59 -8.65
C LYS A 153 -17.17 8.10 -8.74
N GLU A 154 -16.85 8.78 -7.66
CA GLU A 154 -16.67 10.24 -7.65
C GLU A 154 -15.52 10.73 -8.53
N ARG A 155 -14.59 9.83 -8.90
CA ARG A 155 -13.39 10.12 -9.69
C ARG A 155 -13.40 9.48 -11.08
N MET A 156 -14.41 8.70 -11.39
CA MET A 156 -14.66 8.21 -12.76
C MET A 156 -15.08 9.38 -13.67
N LYS A 157 -14.55 9.39 -14.89
CA LYS A 157 -14.87 10.39 -15.91
C LYS A 157 -15.84 9.82 -16.93
#